data_46ddffb46d550615dc222d4d7eaa4291
#
_entry.id   46ddffb46d550615dc222d4d7eaa4291
#
_cell.length_a   1.000
_cell.length_b   1.000
_cell.length_c   1.000
_cell.angle_alpha   90.00
_cell.angle_beta   90.00
_cell.angle_gamma   90.00
#
_symmetry.space_group_name_H-M   'P 1'
#
loop_
_entity.id
_entity.type
_entity.pdbx_description
1 polymer ?
#
loop_
_entity_poly.entity_id
_entity_poly.type
_entity_poly.pdbx_seq_one_letter_code
_entity_poly.pdbx_strand_id
1 'polypeptide(L)'
;IDNTTADAEIANKTDVVLTSVAGNEKAIGYISLGALNDTVKAVKVDGAEATVDNVKAGTYKLSRPFNIATKGEPTGVAKDFINFILSKEGQAVVTDNKYIAVDDNAAAFTSDGSSGQIAVGGSSSVSPVMEKLIEAYKAVNPNASIDLQTSDSTSGMTGTMDGTFAIGMASRELKDDEAAQLTGTAIALDGIAVVVNPANTIDDLSMDQIKGIYVGDITDWGDLA
;
A
#
# COMPACT_ATOMS: atom_id res chain seq x y z
N ILE A 1 -4.30 12.46 14.08
CA ILE A 1 -4.90 11.74 14.24
C ILE A 1 -5.84 10.57 14.72
N ASP A 2 -5.92 9.93 15.80
CA ASP A 2 -6.62 8.70 15.91
C ASP A 2 -7.94 8.86 16.66
N ASN A 3 -9.01 9.08 15.89
CA ASN A 3 -10.37 9.01 16.40
C ASN A 3 -10.99 7.62 16.15
N THR A 4 -10.21 6.62 15.76
CA THR A 4 -10.70 5.24 15.61
C THR A 4 -11.18 4.73 16.96
N THR A 5 -12.37 4.09 16.99
CA THR A 5 -12.93 3.54 18.22
C THR A 5 -11.98 2.54 18.87
N ALA A 6 -11.96 2.51 20.21
CA ALA A 6 -11.14 1.57 20.97
C ALA A 6 -11.59 0.10 20.79
N ASP A 7 -12.81 -0.11 20.28
CA ASP A 7 -13.36 -1.44 19.98
C ASP A 7 -12.89 -1.99 18.63
N ALA A 8 -12.16 -1.20 17.83
CA ALA A 8 -11.63 -1.64 16.55
C ALA A 8 -10.48 -2.63 16.74
N GLU A 9 -10.50 -3.72 15.97
CA GLU A 9 -9.38 -4.65 15.87
C GLU A 9 -8.23 -3.99 15.10
N ILE A 10 -7.04 -3.91 15.70
CA ILE A 10 -5.85 -3.39 15.07
C ILE A 10 -5.08 -4.53 14.39
N ALA A 11 -5.11 -4.57 13.08
CA ALA A 11 -4.38 -5.56 12.28
C ALA A 11 -3.10 -4.95 11.69
N ASN A 12 -1.96 -5.58 11.96
CA ASN A 12 -0.66 -5.10 11.47
C ASN A 12 -0.31 -5.60 10.05
N LYS A 13 -1.14 -6.49 9.47
CA LYS A 13 -0.91 -7.08 8.14
C LYS A 13 -2.22 -7.21 7.38
N THR A 14 -2.15 -7.03 6.06
CA THR A 14 -3.29 -7.13 5.14
C THR A 14 -3.99 -8.50 5.23
N ASP A 15 -3.22 -9.60 5.31
CA ASP A 15 -3.78 -10.96 5.41
C ASP A 15 -4.60 -11.18 6.68
N VAL A 16 -4.25 -10.50 7.78
CA VAL A 16 -5.02 -10.56 9.02
C VAL A 16 -6.39 -9.92 8.81
N VAL A 17 -6.44 -8.74 8.18
CA VAL A 17 -7.72 -8.08 7.84
C VAL A 17 -8.59 -8.99 6.97
N LEU A 18 -8.02 -9.57 5.90
CA LEU A 18 -8.74 -10.48 5.00
C LEU A 18 -9.32 -11.68 5.77
N THR A 19 -8.52 -12.29 6.65
CA THR A 19 -8.96 -13.45 7.44
C THR A 19 -10.04 -13.08 8.44
N SER A 20 -9.90 -11.96 9.16
CA SER A 20 -10.89 -11.49 10.14
C SER A 20 -12.22 -11.18 9.47
N VAL A 21 -12.21 -10.47 8.33
CA VAL A 21 -13.44 -10.12 7.59
C VAL A 21 -14.09 -11.35 6.96
N ALA A 22 -13.30 -12.24 6.35
CA ALA A 22 -13.83 -13.48 5.79
C ALA A 22 -14.44 -14.42 6.84
N GLY A 23 -13.93 -14.39 8.07
CA GLY A 23 -14.40 -15.24 9.18
C GLY A 23 -15.58 -14.66 9.98
N ASN A 24 -16.01 -13.43 9.72
CA ASN A 24 -17.06 -12.76 10.50
C ASN A 24 -18.03 -11.99 9.60
N GLU A 25 -19.28 -12.47 9.50
CA GLU A 25 -20.34 -11.87 8.67
C GLU A 25 -20.67 -10.41 9.06
N LYS A 26 -20.33 -9.99 10.27
CA LYS A 26 -20.58 -8.63 10.76
C LYS A 26 -19.38 -7.70 10.64
N ALA A 27 -18.22 -8.23 10.24
CA ALA A 27 -17.01 -7.43 10.17
C ALA A 27 -16.98 -6.51 8.96
N ILE A 28 -16.36 -5.35 9.17
CA ILE A 28 -15.90 -4.43 8.12
C ILE A 28 -14.40 -4.25 8.27
N GLY A 29 -13.70 -4.12 7.15
CA GLY A 29 -12.28 -3.82 7.11
C GLY A 29 -11.93 -2.97 5.91
N TYR A 30 -10.67 -2.59 5.78
CA TYR A 30 -10.15 -1.95 4.59
C TYR A 30 -8.78 -2.52 4.24
N ILE A 31 -8.54 -2.67 2.93
CA ILE A 31 -7.30 -3.24 2.39
C ILE A 31 -6.85 -2.47 1.15
N SER A 32 -5.63 -2.71 0.71
CA SER A 32 -5.18 -2.31 -0.63
C SER A 32 -6.07 -2.93 -1.70
N LEU A 33 -6.44 -2.14 -2.72
CA LEU A 33 -7.20 -2.61 -3.87
C LEU A 33 -6.44 -3.74 -4.61
N GLY A 34 -5.11 -3.66 -4.66
CA GLY A 34 -4.27 -4.71 -5.25
C GLY A 34 -4.28 -6.04 -4.48
N ALA A 35 -4.70 -6.04 -3.22
CA ALA A 35 -4.84 -7.25 -2.39
C ALA A 35 -6.26 -7.83 -2.38
N LEU A 36 -7.22 -7.17 -3.06
CA LEU A 36 -8.61 -7.62 -3.09
C LEU A 36 -8.72 -8.98 -3.79
N ASN A 37 -9.41 -9.92 -3.14
CA ASN A 37 -9.67 -11.27 -3.63
C ASN A 37 -11.09 -11.75 -3.28
N ASP A 38 -11.46 -12.92 -3.74
CA ASP A 38 -12.82 -13.47 -3.62
C ASP A 38 -13.22 -13.92 -2.19
N THR A 39 -12.32 -13.84 -1.20
CA THR A 39 -12.64 -14.20 0.19
C THR A 39 -13.42 -13.11 0.91
N VAL A 40 -13.43 -11.89 0.39
CA VAL A 40 -14.16 -10.73 0.92
C VAL A 40 -14.91 -10.01 -0.20
N LYS A 41 -15.92 -9.23 0.16
CA LYS A 41 -16.69 -8.39 -0.76
C LYS A 41 -16.28 -6.92 -0.60
N ALA A 42 -15.83 -6.27 -1.67
CA ALA A 42 -15.67 -4.82 -1.68
C ALA A 42 -17.03 -4.14 -1.78
N VAL A 43 -17.26 -3.13 -0.95
CA VAL A 43 -18.44 -2.26 -1.05
C VAL A 43 -18.11 -1.02 -1.89
N LYS A 44 -19.14 -0.46 -2.54
CA LYS A 44 -19.03 0.86 -3.18
C LYS A 44 -18.87 1.93 -2.13
N VAL A 45 -18.29 3.05 -2.53
CA VAL A 45 -18.19 4.24 -1.69
C VAL A 45 -18.79 5.42 -2.43
N ASP A 46 -19.82 6.03 -1.87
CA ASP A 46 -20.61 7.10 -2.52
C ASP A 46 -21.07 6.68 -3.94
N GLY A 47 -21.50 5.44 -4.11
CA GLY A 47 -21.94 4.85 -5.37
C GLY A 47 -20.83 4.43 -6.33
N ALA A 48 -19.57 4.72 -6.05
CA ALA A 48 -18.43 4.36 -6.89
C ALA A 48 -17.83 3.00 -6.49
N GLU A 49 -17.52 2.15 -7.47
CA GLU A 49 -16.82 0.89 -7.24
C GLU A 49 -15.33 1.11 -6.98
N ALA A 50 -14.75 0.29 -6.09
CA ALA A 50 -13.33 0.27 -5.81
C ALA A 50 -12.55 -0.35 -6.98
N THR A 51 -12.27 0.44 -8.01
CA THR A 51 -11.51 0.03 -9.20
C THR A 51 -10.38 1.02 -9.50
N VAL A 52 -9.32 0.53 -10.16
CA VAL A 52 -8.19 1.36 -10.59
C VAL A 52 -8.68 2.54 -11.45
N ASP A 53 -9.61 2.29 -12.37
CA ASP A 53 -10.14 3.32 -13.27
C ASP A 53 -10.92 4.40 -12.51
N ASN A 54 -11.73 4.01 -11.52
CA ASN A 54 -12.49 4.95 -10.70
C ASN A 54 -11.58 5.77 -9.77
N VAL A 55 -10.49 5.18 -9.26
CA VAL A 55 -9.47 5.92 -8.49
C VAL A 55 -8.74 6.92 -9.41
N LYS A 56 -8.30 6.50 -10.61
CA LYS A 56 -7.68 7.39 -11.60
C LYS A 56 -8.60 8.54 -12.02
N ALA A 57 -9.88 8.26 -12.22
CA ALA A 57 -10.89 9.26 -12.58
C ALA A 57 -11.28 10.18 -11.42
N GLY A 58 -10.86 9.89 -10.18
CA GLY A 58 -11.25 10.64 -8.98
C GLY A 58 -12.70 10.44 -8.54
N THR A 59 -13.42 9.49 -9.14
CA THR A 59 -14.79 9.13 -8.74
C THR A 59 -14.80 8.27 -7.47
N TYR A 60 -13.81 7.39 -7.30
CA TYR A 60 -13.55 6.69 -6.05
C TYR A 60 -12.46 7.42 -5.26
N LYS A 61 -12.81 7.96 -4.09
CA LYS A 61 -11.97 8.91 -3.36
C LYS A 61 -11.01 8.29 -2.35
N LEU A 62 -11.22 7.02 -1.98
CA LEU A 62 -10.36 6.35 -1.01
C LEU A 62 -9.10 5.84 -1.70
N SER A 63 -8.04 6.62 -1.59
CA SER A 63 -6.72 6.27 -2.11
C SER A 63 -5.61 6.78 -1.20
N ARG A 64 -4.44 6.21 -1.33
CA ARG A 64 -3.25 6.57 -0.56
C ARG A 64 -2.00 6.38 -1.39
N PRO A 65 -0.93 7.15 -1.16
CA PRO A 65 0.34 6.90 -1.80
C PRO A 65 0.99 5.64 -1.21
N PHE A 66 1.67 4.89 -2.07
CA PHE A 66 2.72 3.97 -1.66
C PHE A 66 4.04 4.69 -1.77
N ASN A 67 4.69 4.86 -0.64
CA ASN A 67 5.97 5.54 -0.52
C ASN A 67 7.08 4.56 -0.20
N ILE A 68 8.24 4.80 -0.77
CA ILE A 68 9.50 4.31 -0.24
C ILE A 68 10.23 5.47 0.45
N ALA A 69 11.13 5.15 1.37
CA ALA A 69 11.93 6.16 2.05
C ALA A 69 13.38 5.70 2.19
N THR A 70 14.31 6.67 2.13
CA THR A 70 15.73 6.45 2.35
C THR A 70 16.28 7.45 3.37
N LYS A 71 17.32 7.04 4.10
CA LYS A 71 18.08 7.93 4.97
C LYS A 71 19.25 8.55 4.19
N GLY A 72 19.07 9.82 3.83
CA GLY A 72 20.04 10.51 2.97
C GLY A 72 19.98 10.03 1.50
N GLU A 73 21.00 10.38 0.73
CA GLU A 73 21.08 10.03 -0.68
C GLU A 73 21.36 8.54 -0.88
N PRO A 74 20.52 7.79 -1.62
CA PRO A 74 20.76 6.39 -1.90
C PRO A 74 21.95 6.20 -2.83
N THR A 75 22.70 5.13 -2.64
CA THR A 75 23.87 4.76 -3.45
C THR A 75 23.83 3.28 -3.84
N GLY A 76 24.65 2.89 -4.83
CA GLY A 76 24.77 1.49 -5.25
C GLY A 76 23.43 0.86 -5.61
N VAL A 77 23.20 -0.37 -5.16
CA VAL A 77 21.98 -1.14 -5.45
C VAL A 77 20.70 -0.39 -5.04
N ALA A 78 20.70 0.33 -3.92
CA ALA A 78 19.51 1.08 -3.49
C ALA A 78 19.15 2.18 -4.51
N LYS A 79 20.13 2.93 -5.00
CA LYS A 79 19.92 3.97 -6.01
C LYS A 79 19.44 3.38 -7.33
N ASP A 80 20.14 2.34 -7.82
CA ASP A 80 19.83 1.69 -9.09
C ASP A 80 18.40 1.09 -9.05
N PHE A 81 18.02 0.44 -7.94
CA PHE A 81 16.68 -0.11 -7.75
C PHE A 81 15.60 0.97 -7.68
N ILE A 82 15.83 2.09 -6.98
CA ILE A 82 14.89 3.22 -6.96
C ILE A 82 14.71 3.81 -8.37
N ASN A 83 15.79 3.95 -9.12
CA ASN A 83 15.72 4.39 -10.52
C ASN A 83 14.91 3.41 -11.37
N PHE A 84 15.05 2.09 -11.15
CA PHE A 84 14.22 1.09 -11.81
C PHE A 84 12.74 1.24 -11.45
N ILE A 85 12.41 1.36 -10.16
CA ILE A 85 11.01 1.52 -9.71
C ILE A 85 10.35 2.71 -10.40
N LEU A 86 11.05 3.84 -10.50
CA LEU A 86 10.53 5.08 -11.09
C LEU A 86 10.65 5.14 -12.61
N SER A 87 11.22 4.14 -13.25
CA SER A 87 11.35 4.04 -14.70
C SER A 87 10.07 3.58 -15.38
N LYS A 88 10.05 3.67 -16.70
CA LYS A 88 8.98 3.13 -17.55
C LYS A 88 8.70 1.65 -17.25
N GLU A 89 9.74 0.85 -17.12
CA GLU A 89 9.64 -0.59 -16.85
C GLU A 89 9.09 -0.86 -15.45
N GLY A 90 9.57 -0.15 -14.45
CA GLY A 90 9.07 -0.26 -13.08
C GLY A 90 7.63 0.23 -12.95
N GLN A 91 7.26 1.33 -13.59
CA GLN A 91 5.90 1.84 -13.59
C GLN A 91 4.93 0.95 -14.40
N ALA A 92 5.41 0.21 -15.41
CA ALA A 92 4.64 -0.85 -16.06
C ALA A 92 4.34 -1.99 -15.09
N VAL A 93 5.32 -2.44 -14.28
CA VAL A 93 5.06 -3.44 -13.22
C VAL A 93 4.01 -2.95 -12.23
N VAL A 94 4.03 -1.67 -11.84
CA VAL A 94 3.01 -1.06 -10.96
C VAL A 94 1.62 -1.21 -11.57
N THR A 95 1.43 -0.82 -12.83
CA THR A 95 0.13 -0.86 -13.51
C THR A 95 -0.36 -2.27 -13.78
N ASP A 96 0.51 -3.19 -14.17
CA ASP A 96 0.18 -4.59 -14.44
C ASP A 96 -0.32 -5.31 -13.15
N ASN A 97 0.07 -4.81 -11.97
CA ASN A 97 -0.36 -5.32 -10.68
C ASN A 97 -1.52 -4.51 -10.05
N LYS A 98 -2.29 -3.79 -10.86
CA LYS A 98 -3.52 -3.06 -10.46
C LYS A 98 -3.28 -1.87 -9.52
N TYR A 99 -2.09 -1.30 -9.54
CA TYR A 99 -1.80 -0.02 -8.89
C TYR A 99 -1.75 1.10 -9.94
N ILE A 100 -1.67 2.33 -9.49
CA ILE A 100 -1.64 3.50 -10.36
C ILE A 100 -0.22 4.03 -10.40
N ALA A 101 0.34 4.14 -11.60
CA ALA A 101 1.64 4.73 -11.82
C ALA A 101 1.70 6.19 -11.35
N VAL A 102 2.82 6.61 -10.82
CA VAL A 102 3.07 8.02 -10.43
C VAL A 102 3.55 8.86 -11.59
N ASP A 103 4.07 8.23 -12.65
CA ASP A 103 4.51 8.90 -13.88
C ASP A 103 4.23 8.01 -15.10
N ASP A 104 3.26 8.41 -15.92
CA ASP A 104 2.92 7.73 -17.18
C ASP A 104 3.95 8.01 -18.31
N ASN A 105 4.86 8.97 -18.12
CA ASN A 105 5.89 9.37 -19.09
C ASN A 105 7.31 9.08 -18.59
N ALA A 106 7.48 8.19 -17.63
CA ALA A 106 8.77 7.84 -17.07
C ALA A 106 9.77 7.38 -18.16
N ALA A 107 11.03 7.75 -17.97
CA ALA A 107 12.11 7.36 -18.89
C ALA A 107 12.40 5.86 -18.81
N ALA A 108 12.92 5.29 -19.89
CA ALA A 108 13.37 3.91 -19.91
C ALA A 108 14.53 3.69 -18.91
N PHE A 109 14.56 2.51 -18.29
CA PHE A 109 15.60 2.15 -17.33
C PHE A 109 16.89 1.68 -18.02
N THR A 110 17.99 2.08 -17.45
CA THR A 110 19.30 1.50 -17.75
C THR A 110 20.03 1.29 -16.42
N SER A 111 20.29 0.04 -16.06
CA SER A 111 21.05 -0.29 -14.85
C SER A 111 22.48 0.24 -14.93
N ASP A 112 22.98 0.76 -13.82
CA ASP A 112 24.39 1.14 -13.67
C ASP A 112 25.31 -0.07 -13.34
N GLY A 113 24.70 -1.28 -13.21
CA GLY A 113 25.42 -2.51 -12.91
C GLY A 113 25.84 -2.64 -11.44
N SER A 114 25.27 -1.84 -10.55
CA SER A 114 25.52 -1.92 -9.09
C SER A 114 25.32 -3.33 -8.58
N SER A 115 26.23 -3.80 -7.73
CA SER A 115 26.23 -5.16 -7.18
C SER A 115 26.22 -5.12 -5.65
N GLY A 116 25.72 -6.19 -5.04
CA GLY A 116 25.66 -6.35 -3.59
C GLY A 116 24.25 -6.67 -3.10
N GLN A 117 24.06 -6.59 -1.78
CA GLN A 117 22.80 -6.92 -1.13
C GLN A 117 22.30 -5.71 -0.34
N ILE A 118 20.98 -5.48 -0.40
CA ILE A 118 20.28 -4.52 0.45
C ILE A 118 19.06 -5.17 1.08
N ALA A 119 18.63 -4.63 2.23
CA ALA A 119 17.36 -4.96 2.86
C ALA A 119 16.33 -3.85 2.56
N VAL A 120 15.13 -4.26 2.18
CA VAL A 120 13.96 -3.43 1.97
C VAL A 120 12.87 -3.89 2.93
N GLY A 121 12.27 -2.99 3.70
CA GLY A 121 11.32 -3.44 4.72
C GLY A 121 10.18 -2.48 5.00
N GLY A 122 9.05 -3.01 5.48
CA GLY A 122 7.93 -2.21 5.94
C GLY A 122 6.56 -2.72 5.49
N SER A 123 5.70 -1.81 5.07
CA SER A 123 4.27 -2.00 4.84
C SER A 123 3.89 -3.28 4.07
N SER A 124 3.07 -4.12 4.70
CA SER A 124 2.49 -5.31 4.08
C SER A 124 1.56 -5.02 2.90
N SER A 125 1.03 -3.81 2.81
CA SER A 125 0.23 -3.38 1.64
C SER A 125 1.12 -3.07 0.42
N VAL A 126 2.36 -2.62 0.64
CA VAL A 126 3.34 -2.33 -0.42
C VAL A 126 4.07 -3.61 -0.85
N SER A 127 4.24 -4.58 0.04
CA SER A 127 5.02 -5.80 -0.21
C SER A 127 4.63 -6.53 -1.52
N PRO A 128 3.35 -6.72 -1.88
CA PRO A 128 3.01 -7.46 -3.10
C PRO A 128 3.54 -6.80 -4.38
N VAL A 129 3.44 -5.48 -4.52
CA VAL A 129 4.01 -4.78 -5.68
C VAL A 129 5.52 -4.70 -5.60
N MET A 130 6.09 -4.59 -4.40
CA MET A 130 7.55 -4.58 -4.20
C MET A 130 8.17 -5.91 -4.60
N GLU A 131 7.54 -7.04 -4.30
CA GLU A 131 7.98 -8.37 -4.77
C GLU A 131 8.08 -8.44 -6.30
N LYS A 132 7.07 -7.90 -7.00
CA LYS A 132 7.06 -7.86 -8.46
C LYS A 132 8.12 -6.93 -9.04
N LEU A 133 8.33 -5.79 -8.40
CA LEU A 133 9.40 -4.86 -8.76
C LEU A 133 10.79 -5.48 -8.55
N ILE A 134 11.01 -6.20 -7.45
CA ILE A 134 12.26 -6.93 -7.17
C ILE A 134 12.49 -8.03 -8.21
N GLU A 135 11.46 -8.82 -8.53
CA GLU A 135 11.52 -9.88 -9.53
C GLU A 135 11.92 -9.32 -10.91
N ALA A 136 11.26 -8.24 -11.34
CA ALA A 136 11.54 -7.59 -12.61
C ALA A 136 12.94 -6.93 -12.63
N TYR A 137 13.34 -6.27 -11.54
CA TYR A 137 14.68 -5.67 -11.43
C TYR A 137 15.78 -6.71 -11.48
N LYS A 138 15.60 -7.87 -10.83
CA LYS A 138 16.57 -8.96 -10.87
C LYS A 138 16.84 -9.48 -12.29
N ALA A 139 15.86 -9.40 -13.19
CA ALA A 139 16.02 -9.80 -14.59
C ALA A 139 16.96 -8.84 -15.36
N VAL A 140 17.02 -7.57 -14.99
CA VAL A 140 17.86 -6.54 -15.63
C VAL A 140 19.16 -6.27 -14.86
N ASN A 141 19.23 -6.57 -13.57
CA ASN A 141 20.45 -6.52 -12.78
C ASN A 141 20.61 -7.78 -11.89
N PRO A 142 21.13 -8.89 -12.45
CA PRO A 142 21.30 -10.15 -11.72
C PRO A 142 22.40 -10.10 -10.63
N ASN A 143 23.23 -9.05 -10.61
CA ASN A 143 24.29 -8.88 -9.62
C ASN A 143 23.81 -8.27 -8.30
N ALA A 144 22.58 -7.78 -8.27
CA ALA A 144 21.95 -7.22 -7.07
C ALA A 144 21.10 -8.27 -6.36
N SER A 145 21.10 -8.22 -5.03
CA SER A 145 20.22 -9.02 -4.15
C SER A 145 19.42 -8.09 -3.25
N ILE A 146 18.12 -8.29 -3.23
CA ILE A 146 17.21 -7.50 -2.38
C ILE A 146 16.47 -8.45 -1.45
N ASP A 147 16.65 -8.26 -0.14
CA ASP A 147 15.94 -8.97 0.92
C ASP A 147 14.71 -8.15 1.33
N LEU A 148 13.52 -8.70 1.10
CA LEU A 148 12.26 -8.03 1.43
C LEU A 148 11.70 -8.52 2.76
N GLN A 149 11.45 -7.59 3.69
CA GLN A 149 10.92 -7.86 5.02
C GLN A 149 9.56 -7.18 5.22
N THR A 150 8.51 -7.98 5.27
CA THR A 150 7.13 -7.49 5.40
C THR A 150 6.76 -7.26 6.86
N SER A 151 6.30 -6.04 7.17
CA SER A 151 5.80 -5.62 8.48
C SER A 151 4.70 -4.55 8.34
N ASP A 152 4.72 -3.51 9.13
CA ASP A 152 3.89 -2.31 9.00
C ASP A 152 4.72 -1.09 8.58
N SER A 153 4.03 0.00 8.19
CA SER A 153 4.69 1.23 7.73
C SER A 153 5.58 1.88 8.79
N THR A 154 5.17 1.87 10.06
CA THR A 154 5.95 2.48 11.14
C THR A 154 7.24 1.72 11.39
N SER A 155 7.18 0.38 11.41
CA SER A 155 8.36 -0.49 11.51
C SER A 155 9.31 -0.30 10.34
N GLY A 156 8.76 -0.12 9.10
CA GLY A 156 9.56 0.19 7.92
C GLY A 156 10.32 1.51 8.06
N MET A 157 9.63 2.57 8.47
CA MET A 157 10.26 3.88 8.64
C MET A 157 11.29 3.87 9.78
N THR A 158 10.98 3.25 10.93
CA THR A 158 11.92 3.12 12.05
C THR A 158 13.17 2.35 11.62
N GLY A 159 13.02 1.21 10.95
CA GLY A 159 14.17 0.43 10.47
C GLY A 159 15.01 1.15 9.42
N THR A 160 14.42 2.09 8.68
CA THR A 160 15.17 2.95 7.75
C THR A 160 15.92 4.06 8.50
N MET A 161 15.30 4.65 9.52
CA MET A 161 15.95 5.68 10.36
C MET A 161 17.15 5.12 11.13
N ASP A 162 17.08 3.87 11.61
CA ASP A 162 18.19 3.22 12.32
C ASP A 162 19.21 2.54 11.40
N GLY A 163 18.94 2.45 10.10
CA GLY A 163 19.84 1.88 9.09
C GLY A 163 19.72 0.34 8.90
N THR A 164 18.71 -0.29 9.50
CA THR A 164 18.40 -1.71 9.26
C THR A 164 17.95 -1.95 7.81
N PHE A 165 17.13 -1.03 7.26
CA PHE A 165 16.69 -1.06 5.88
C PHE A 165 17.38 0.04 5.07
N ALA A 166 17.87 -0.33 3.89
CA ALA A 166 18.34 0.64 2.90
C ALA A 166 17.17 1.42 2.28
N ILE A 167 16.01 0.78 2.18
CA ILE A 167 14.77 1.35 1.69
C ILE A 167 13.63 0.90 2.61
N GLY A 168 12.89 1.86 3.17
CA GLY A 168 11.68 1.61 3.92
C GLY A 168 10.44 1.69 3.05
N MET A 169 9.36 1.00 3.41
CA MET A 169 8.08 1.02 2.68
C MET A 169 6.96 1.52 3.58
N ALA A 170 6.17 2.48 3.08
CA ALA A 170 4.97 2.97 3.76
C ALA A 170 3.78 3.06 2.80
N SER A 171 2.60 2.66 3.27
CA SER A 171 1.32 2.83 2.56
C SER A 171 0.55 4.07 3.06
N ARG A 172 1.27 5.12 3.33
CA ARG A 172 0.80 6.43 3.79
C ARG A 172 1.89 7.47 3.55
N GLU A 173 1.53 8.73 3.69
CA GLU A 173 2.54 9.79 3.80
C GLU A 173 3.45 9.56 5.02
N LEU A 174 4.68 10.04 4.92
CA LEU A 174 5.59 10.06 6.05
C LEU A 174 5.05 11.00 7.13
N LYS A 175 5.19 10.60 8.39
CA LYS A 175 4.90 11.49 9.52
C LYS A 175 5.98 12.60 9.61
N ASP A 176 5.68 13.68 10.30
CA ASP A 176 6.61 14.84 10.40
C ASP A 176 7.97 14.45 10.98
N ASP A 177 8.00 13.56 11.99
CA ASP A 177 9.22 13.06 12.62
C ASP A 177 10.01 12.10 11.70
N GLU A 178 9.31 11.36 10.83
CA GLU A 178 9.92 10.52 9.81
C GLU A 178 10.49 11.38 8.67
N ALA A 179 9.70 12.34 8.16
CA ALA A 179 10.10 13.25 7.07
C ALA A 179 11.26 14.18 7.47
N ALA A 180 11.45 14.44 8.77
CA ALA A 180 12.61 15.17 9.27
C ALA A 180 13.94 14.40 9.12
N GLN A 181 13.90 13.09 8.94
CA GLN A 181 15.09 12.23 8.91
C GLN A 181 15.20 11.41 7.60
N LEU A 182 14.10 11.21 6.89
CA LEU A 182 14.02 10.39 5.70
C LEU A 182 13.55 11.21 4.50
N THR A 183 14.00 10.81 3.32
CA THR A 183 13.47 11.30 2.05
C THR A 183 12.44 10.30 1.55
N GLY A 184 11.17 10.71 1.50
CA GLY A 184 10.07 9.92 0.95
C GLY A 184 9.95 10.10 -0.56
N THR A 185 9.63 9.02 -1.26
CA THR A 185 9.38 9.01 -2.71
C THR A 185 8.13 8.18 -3.00
N ALA A 186 7.12 8.78 -3.60
CA ALA A 186 5.94 8.04 -4.05
C ALA A 186 6.32 7.12 -5.23
N ILE A 187 5.89 5.87 -5.17
CA ILE A 187 6.16 4.86 -6.21
C ILE A 187 4.88 4.37 -6.91
N ALA A 188 3.75 4.50 -6.24
CA ALA A 188 2.43 4.14 -6.76
C ALA A 188 1.34 4.89 -5.98
N LEU A 189 0.14 5.01 -6.58
CA LEU A 189 -1.07 5.31 -5.85
C LEU A 189 -1.89 4.02 -5.71
N ASP A 190 -2.37 3.74 -4.51
CA ASP A 190 -3.18 2.58 -4.16
C ASP A 190 -4.61 2.98 -3.82
N GLY A 191 -5.59 2.32 -4.43
CA GLY A 191 -6.98 2.42 -3.99
C GLY A 191 -7.18 1.66 -2.68
N ILE A 192 -7.98 2.19 -1.77
CA ILE A 192 -8.34 1.51 -0.51
C ILE A 192 -9.73 0.89 -0.70
N ALA A 193 -9.83 -0.42 -0.80
CA ALA A 193 -11.10 -1.12 -0.82
C ALA A 193 -11.64 -1.28 0.60
N VAL A 194 -12.84 -0.77 0.86
CA VAL A 194 -13.61 -1.11 2.04
C VAL A 194 -14.26 -2.46 1.80
N VAL A 195 -14.07 -3.40 2.72
CA VAL A 195 -14.45 -4.80 2.53
C VAL A 195 -15.32 -5.30 3.68
N VAL A 196 -16.28 -6.15 3.31
CA VAL A 196 -17.15 -6.88 4.25
C VAL A 196 -17.13 -8.36 3.92
N ASN A 197 -17.67 -9.20 4.80
CA ASN A 197 -17.88 -10.61 4.51
C ASN A 197 -18.80 -10.77 3.30
N PRO A 198 -18.59 -11.78 2.41
CA PRO A 198 -19.43 -12.00 1.24
C PRO A 198 -20.93 -12.24 1.56
N ALA A 199 -21.25 -12.74 2.77
CA ALA A 199 -22.65 -12.92 3.24
C ALA A 199 -23.30 -11.61 3.72
N ASN A 200 -22.54 -10.54 3.94
CA ASN A 200 -23.09 -9.23 4.31
C ASN A 200 -23.86 -8.62 3.13
N THR A 201 -25.03 -8.06 3.38
CA THR A 201 -25.94 -7.52 2.34
C THR A 201 -25.65 -6.07 1.96
N ILE A 202 -24.75 -5.39 2.65
CA ILE A 202 -24.38 -4.00 2.34
C ILE A 202 -23.55 -3.98 1.05
N ASP A 203 -23.97 -3.16 0.08
CA ASP A 203 -23.30 -3.02 -1.22
C ASP A 203 -22.69 -1.63 -1.46
N ASP A 204 -23.13 -0.62 -0.68
CA ASP A 204 -22.67 0.76 -0.80
C ASP A 204 -22.66 1.43 0.58
N LEU A 205 -21.63 2.24 0.83
CA LEU A 205 -21.47 3.06 2.03
C LEU A 205 -21.06 4.47 1.62
N SER A 206 -21.64 5.49 2.25
CA SER A 206 -21.11 6.83 2.11
C SER A 206 -19.82 7.01 2.90
N MET A 207 -19.02 8.02 2.53
CA MET A 207 -17.82 8.40 3.30
C MET A 207 -18.16 8.73 4.75
N ASP A 208 -19.32 9.37 5.02
CA ASP A 208 -19.75 9.70 6.37
C ASP A 208 -20.15 8.44 7.17
N GLN A 209 -20.79 7.46 6.52
CA GLN A 209 -21.10 6.17 7.17
C GLN A 209 -19.83 5.41 7.51
N ILE A 210 -18.87 5.33 6.58
CA ILE A 210 -17.56 4.71 6.84
C ILE A 210 -16.87 5.39 8.02
N LYS A 211 -16.83 6.73 8.03
CA LYS A 211 -16.29 7.49 9.16
C LYS A 211 -17.02 7.16 10.45
N GLY A 212 -18.36 7.21 10.45
CA GLY A 212 -19.19 6.90 11.63
C GLY A 212 -18.91 5.51 12.20
N ILE A 213 -18.72 4.50 11.34
CA ILE A 213 -18.36 3.14 11.76
C ILE A 213 -17.00 3.14 12.46
N TYR A 214 -15.97 3.74 11.83
CA TYR A 214 -14.60 3.68 12.37
C TYR A 214 -14.38 4.59 13.60
N VAL A 215 -15.20 5.60 13.83
CA VAL A 215 -15.15 6.38 15.08
C VAL A 215 -16.09 5.84 16.15
N GLY A 216 -16.93 4.84 15.84
CA GLY A 216 -17.84 4.19 16.78
C GLY A 216 -19.19 4.88 16.96
N ASP A 217 -19.55 5.82 16.09
CA ASP A 217 -20.87 6.48 16.07
C ASP A 217 -21.96 5.56 15.49
N ILE A 218 -21.57 4.63 14.61
CA ILE A 218 -22.42 3.60 13.99
C ILE A 218 -21.88 2.25 14.41
N THR A 219 -22.68 1.47 15.14
CA THR A 219 -22.25 0.18 15.72
C THR A 219 -23.10 -1.01 15.26
N ASP A 220 -24.18 -0.77 14.52
CA ASP A 220 -25.05 -1.82 13.97
C ASP A 220 -25.34 -1.56 12.48
N TRP A 221 -25.36 -2.63 11.68
CA TRP A 221 -25.71 -2.54 10.26
C TRP A 221 -27.14 -2.03 10.01
N GLY A 222 -28.03 -2.22 10.98
CA GLY A 222 -29.41 -1.70 10.95
C GLY A 222 -29.50 -0.19 11.00
N ASP A 223 -28.47 0.51 11.47
CA ASP A 223 -28.44 1.98 11.58
C ASP A 223 -28.05 2.65 10.25
N LEU A 224 -27.75 1.87 9.21
CA LEU A 224 -27.33 2.36 7.88
C LEU A 224 -28.48 2.52 6.88
N ALA A 225 -29.72 2.24 7.30
CA ALA A 225 -30.90 2.27 6.46
C ALA A 225 -31.44 3.70 6.22
#